data_620fe4c83ebe845392c97bcd3e34d5cd
#
_entry.id   620fe4c83ebe845392c97bcd3e34d5cd
#
_cell.length_a   1.000
_cell.length_b   1.000
_cell.length_c   1.000
_cell.angle_alpha   90.00
_cell.angle_beta   90.00
_cell.angle_gamma   90.00
#
_symmetry.space_group_name_H-M   'P 1'
#
loop_
_entity.id
_entity.type
_entity.pdbx_description
1 polymer ?
#
loop_
_entity_poly.entity_id
_entity_poly.type
_entity_poly.pdbx_seq_one_letter_code
_entity_poly.pdbx_strand_id
1 'polypeptide(L)'
;MTKWGTRLRRRGRNDDVGRGVEPGLSPRPVRRHNGRADRPGRAAMPKVLTEAEVSQFWNEGYCFPFDCLTTGQAAAARAKLEAFEAEIDGPIDRHLRVKVHLGFMWLWELAHHPKILDAVEDLIGPDILLYLSTLWFKDAGDGKRVSWHQDSAYYGLEPHDVVTLWLGFTDSNAENGCVQVIPGTHREPDYVHVETYAEDNLLARGQTIAEIDDSKAVKLELGAGQFSLHHERLVHGSAPNASDDRRLGMSFTYLPTHVRCNLANRTAVLCRGVDEYNYWQRDPEPQCDRDPVCWEAIRFWIKGYADPDITQEALVTR
;
A
#
# COMPACT_ATOMS: atom_id res chain seq x y z
N MET A 1 -20.15 47.05 31.51
CA MET A 1 -19.65 48.41 31.35
C MET A 1 -18.34 48.32 30.60
N THR A 2 -18.12 48.70 29.38
CA THR A 2 -18.58 49.79 28.53
C THR A 2 -18.53 49.37 27.04
N LYS A 3 -19.55 49.72 26.29
CA LYS A 3 -19.66 49.67 24.82
C LYS A 3 -18.84 50.78 24.17
N TRP A 4 -18.42 50.61 22.93
CA TRP A 4 -18.31 51.58 21.81
C TRP A 4 -17.93 50.77 20.59
N GLY A 5 -18.62 50.72 19.46
CA GLY A 5 -19.45 51.68 18.78
C GLY A 5 -18.85 51.99 17.40
N THR A 6 -19.39 51.35 16.38
CA THR A 6 -19.60 51.68 14.95
C THR A 6 -18.95 52.95 14.37
N ARG A 7 -18.37 52.85 13.16
CA ARG A 7 -18.73 53.74 12.02
C ARG A 7 -18.23 53.25 10.65
N LEU A 8 -19.20 53.04 9.77
CA LEU A 8 -19.09 53.01 8.30
C LEU A 8 -18.60 54.34 7.73
N ARG A 9 -17.77 54.31 6.69
CA ARG A 9 -17.81 55.35 5.63
C ARG A 9 -17.60 54.71 4.24
N ARG A 10 -18.60 54.93 3.38
CA ARG A 10 -18.57 54.78 1.92
C ARG A 10 -17.98 56.04 1.27
N ARG A 11 -17.35 55.86 0.10
CA ARG A 11 -17.23 56.66 -1.13
C ARG A 11 -15.87 56.40 -1.74
N GLY A 12 -15.70 56.27 -3.05
CA GLY A 12 -16.42 56.66 -4.24
C GLY A 12 -15.73 56.10 -5.50
N ARG A 13 -16.35 56.27 -6.61
CA ARG A 13 -16.15 55.73 -7.98
C ARG A 13 -14.98 56.34 -8.73
N ASN A 14 -14.68 55.58 -9.84
CA ASN A 14 -14.14 55.99 -11.15
C ASN A 14 -12.61 55.91 -11.25
N ASP A 15 -11.98 55.37 -12.29
CA ASP A 15 -12.29 55.37 -13.74
C ASP A 15 -11.52 54.28 -14.47
N ASP A 16 -12.11 53.84 -15.58
CA ASP A 16 -11.61 53.15 -16.77
C ASP A 16 -10.16 53.37 -17.15
N VAL A 17 -9.43 52.24 -17.46
CA VAL A 17 -8.52 52.13 -18.59
C VAL A 17 -8.52 50.70 -19.11
N GLY A 18 -9.02 50.50 -20.32
CA GLY A 18 -9.04 49.23 -21.03
C GLY A 18 -7.64 48.76 -21.39
N ARG A 19 -7.40 47.47 -21.19
CA ARG A 19 -6.37 46.70 -21.88
C ARG A 19 -6.94 45.38 -22.35
N GLY A 20 -6.66 45.13 -23.64
CA GLY A 20 -7.20 44.07 -24.46
C GLY A 20 -7.11 42.67 -23.84
N VAL A 21 -8.18 41.97 -23.99
CA VAL A 21 -8.31 40.54 -23.72
C VAL A 21 -7.82 39.82 -24.98
N GLU A 22 -6.68 39.13 -24.86
CA GLU A 22 -6.29 38.14 -25.86
C GLU A 22 -7.26 36.93 -25.79
N PRO A 23 -7.61 36.30 -26.92
CA PRO A 23 -8.57 35.22 -26.96
C PRO A 23 -7.97 33.95 -26.32
N GLY A 24 -8.61 33.52 -25.24
CA GLY A 24 -8.26 32.34 -24.50
C GLY A 24 -8.22 31.07 -25.36
N LEU A 25 -7.15 30.32 -25.19
CA LEU A 25 -7.04 28.93 -25.62
C LEU A 25 -8.19 28.11 -25.00
N SER A 26 -9.10 27.67 -25.84
CA SER A 26 -10.16 26.71 -25.43
C SER A 26 -9.51 25.45 -24.86
N PRO A 27 -10.00 24.89 -23.73
CA PRO A 27 -9.51 23.64 -23.20
C PRO A 27 -9.78 22.52 -24.22
N ARG A 28 -8.73 21.78 -24.57
CA ARG A 28 -8.87 20.57 -25.39
C ARG A 28 -9.81 19.60 -24.68
N PRO A 29 -10.73 18.95 -25.42
CA PRO A 29 -11.63 17.98 -24.81
C PRO A 29 -10.84 16.84 -24.19
N VAL A 30 -11.04 16.63 -22.89
CA VAL A 30 -10.58 15.43 -22.19
C VAL A 30 -11.27 14.24 -22.86
N ARG A 31 -10.49 13.41 -23.54
CA ARG A 31 -11.00 12.13 -24.05
C ARG A 31 -11.49 11.32 -22.84
N ARG A 32 -12.78 11.13 -22.73
CA ARG A 32 -13.38 10.12 -21.86
C ARG A 32 -12.89 8.76 -22.35
N HIS A 33 -11.94 8.17 -21.68
CA HIS A 33 -11.59 6.78 -21.85
C HIS A 33 -12.78 5.94 -21.35
N ASN A 34 -13.58 5.44 -22.27
CA ASN A 34 -14.52 4.35 -21.99
C ASN A 34 -13.69 3.16 -21.50
N GLY A 35 -13.98 2.68 -20.29
CA GLY A 35 -13.25 1.66 -19.53
C GLY A 35 -13.08 0.31 -20.25
N ARG A 36 -12.14 0.29 -21.15
CA ARG A 36 -11.26 -0.80 -21.52
C ARG A 36 -9.91 -0.13 -21.67
N ALA A 37 -9.17 -0.01 -20.56
CA ALA A 37 -7.76 0.25 -20.64
C ALA A 37 -7.16 -0.85 -21.53
N ASP A 38 -6.58 -0.48 -22.66
CA ASP A 38 -5.69 -1.36 -23.38
C ASP A 38 -4.64 -1.81 -22.37
N ARG A 39 -4.71 -3.08 -21.97
CA ARG A 39 -3.69 -3.69 -21.10
C ARG A 39 -2.35 -3.47 -21.80
N PRO A 40 -1.30 -3.01 -21.09
CA PRO A 40 0.01 -2.79 -21.70
C PRO A 40 0.36 -4.05 -22.50
N GLY A 41 0.76 -3.85 -23.75
CA GLY A 41 0.86 -4.87 -24.78
C GLY A 41 1.57 -6.12 -24.29
N ARG A 42 0.88 -7.22 -24.28
CA ARG A 42 1.35 -8.55 -23.94
C ARG A 42 2.33 -9.02 -25.02
N ALA A 43 3.61 -8.64 -24.87
CA ALA A 43 4.66 -8.98 -25.84
C ALA A 43 5.73 -9.95 -25.29
N ALA A 44 5.78 -10.22 -24.00
CA ALA A 44 6.74 -11.16 -23.41
C ALA A 44 6.01 -12.31 -22.71
N MET A 45 6.57 -13.52 -22.81
CA MET A 45 6.15 -14.66 -21.97
C MET A 45 6.39 -14.29 -20.49
N PRO A 46 5.44 -14.62 -19.58
CA PRO A 46 5.66 -14.42 -18.17
C PRO A 46 6.96 -15.10 -17.70
N LYS A 47 7.67 -14.47 -16.75
CA LYS A 47 8.98 -14.91 -16.25
C LYS A 47 8.86 -15.97 -15.15
N VAL A 48 7.89 -15.78 -14.27
CA VAL A 48 7.65 -16.60 -13.06
C VAL A 48 6.23 -17.14 -13.05
N LEU A 49 5.23 -16.30 -13.33
CA LEU A 49 3.83 -16.70 -13.33
C LEU A 49 3.49 -17.43 -14.63
N THR A 50 2.63 -18.42 -14.54
CA THR A 50 1.98 -19.00 -15.71
C THR A 50 0.90 -18.06 -16.24
N GLU A 51 0.49 -18.22 -17.50
CA GLU A 51 -0.65 -17.48 -18.07
C GLU A 51 -1.94 -17.69 -17.28
N ALA A 52 -2.11 -18.88 -16.68
CA ALA A 52 -3.27 -19.20 -15.85
C ALA A 52 -3.25 -18.40 -14.54
N GLU A 53 -2.09 -18.25 -13.90
CA GLU A 53 -1.92 -17.47 -12.67
C GLU A 53 -2.11 -15.96 -12.93
N VAL A 54 -1.56 -15.43 -14.02
CA VAL A 54 -1.83 -14.05 -14.46
C VAL A 54 -3.32 -13.84 -14.69
N SER A 55 -3.98 -14.80 -15.38
CA SER A 55 -5.43 -14.74 -15.60
C SER A 55 -6.23 -14.84 -14.29
N GLN A 56 -5.80 -15.69 -13.35
CA GLN A 56 -6.40 -15.81 -12.02
C GLN A 56 -6.30 -14.51 -11.26
N PHE A 57 -5.12 -13.88 -11.22
CA PHE A 57 -4.95 -12.59 -10.54
C PHE A 57 -5.93 -11.53 -11.06
N TRP A 58 -6.07 -11.38 -12.38
CA TRP A 58 -6.96 -10.37 -12.96
C TRP A 58 -8.45 -10.72 -12.89
N ASN A 59 -8.80 -12.01 -12.74
CA ASN A 59 -10.19 -12.45 -12.64
C ASN A 59 -10.66 -12.56 -11.19
N GLU A 60 -9.82 -13.12 -10.30
CA GLU A 60 -10.17 -13.41 -8.91
C GLU A 60 -9.55 -12.42 -7.93
N GLY A 61 -8.53 -11.65 -8.37
CA GLY A 61 -7.85 -10.64 -7.58
C GLY A 61 -6.66 -11.16 -6.78
N TYR A 62 -6.27 -12.43 -6.92
CA TYR A 62 -5.14 -13.01 -6.18
C TYR A 62 -4.53 -14.21 -6.91
N CYS A 63 -3.29 -14.55 -6.56
CA CYS A 63 -2.66 -15.83 -6.87
C CYS A 63 -1.60 -16.20 -5.81
N PHE A 64 -1.43 -17.48 -5.53
CA PHE A 64 -0.52 -18.04 -4.54
C PHE A 64 -0.47 -19.57 -4.65
N PRO A 65 0.46 -20.31 -3.97
CA PRO A 65 1.70 -19.82 -3.35
C PRO A 65 2.85 -19.77 -4.34
N PHE A 66 3.86 -18.92 -4.06
CA PHE A 66 5.09 -18.84 -4.84
C PHE A 66 6.32 -18.88 -3.93
N ASP A 67 7.38 -19.57 -4.35
CA ASP A 67 8.62 -19.69 -3.60
C ASP A 67 9.53 -18.47 -3.82
N CYS A 68 9.90 -17.78 -2.74
CA CYS A 68 10.92 -16.73 -2.76
C CYS A 68 12.18 -17.12 -2.02
N LEU A 69 12.05 -17.31 -0.70
CA LEU A 69 13.15 -17.66 0.20
C LEU A 69 13.15 -19.16 0.52
N THR A 70 14.31 -19.71 0.84
CA THR A 70 14.38 -20.99 1.52
C THR A 70 13.89 -20.84 2.97
N THR A 71 13.48 -21.95 3.61
CA THR A 71 13.10 -21.94 5.03
C THR A 71 14.21 -21.40 5.94
N GLY A 72 15.48 -21.69 5.61
CA GLY A 72 16.64 -21.15 6.34
C GLY A 72 16.79 -19.63 6.18
N GLN A 73 16.54 -19.08 4.99
CA GLN A 73 16.53 -17.63 4.77
C GLN A 73 15.36 -16.95 5.48
N ALA A 74 14.19 -17.56 5.48
CA ALA A 74 13.02 -17.05 6.21
C ALA A 74 13.28 -17.05 7.73
N ALA A 75 13.86 -18.13 8.28
CA ALA A 75 14.28 -18.19 9.69
C ALA A 75 15.33 -17.12 10.04
N ALA A 76 16.30 -16.87 9.14
CA ALA A 76 17.29 -15.82 9.32
C ALA A 76 16.64 -14.41 9.32
N ALA A 77 15.62 -14.17 8.49
CA ALA A 77 14.85 -12.93 8.49
C ALA A 77 14.08 -12.73 9.80
N ARG A 78 13.41 -13.79 10.31
CA ARG A 78 12.80 -13.80 11.64
C ARG A 78 13.81 -13.43 12.72
N ALA A 79 14.96 -14.08 12.75
CA ALA A 79 16.00 -13.84 13.76
C ALA A 79 16.53 -12.39 13.73
N LYS A 80 16.64 -11.77 12.54
CA LYS A 80 17.04 -10.34 12.43
C LYS A 80 15.99 -9.40 13.06
N LEU A 81 14.70 -9.68 12.87
CA LEU A 81 13.63 -8.88 13.48
C LEU A 81 13.60 -9.07 15.00
N GLU A 82 13.70 -10.30 15.50
CA GLU A 82 13.74 -10.60 16.93
C GLU A 82 14.99 -10.00 17.60
N ALA A 83 16.14 -9.99 16.92
CA ALA A 83 17.34 -9.33 17.40
C ALA A 83 17.17 -7.81 17.50
N PHE A 84 16.49 -7.20 16.54
CA PHE A 84 16.18 -5.78 16.58
C PHE A 84 15.20 -5.45 17.73
N GLU A 85 14.18 -6.27 17.97
CA GLU A 85 13.28 -6.12 19.11
C GLU A 85 14.03 -6.22 20.46
N ALA A 86 14.99 -7.14 20.56
CA ALA A 86 15.84 -7.26 21.73
C ALA A 86 16.77 -6.03 21.92
N GLU A 87 17.26 -5.43 20.83
CA GLU A 87 18.07 -4.21 20.88
C GLU A 87 17.29 -3.01 21.42
N ILE A 88 16.00 -2.86 20.99
CA ILE A 88 15.14 -1.75 21.41
C ILE A 88 14.39 -2.01 22.72
N ASP A 89 14.63 -3.15 23.36
CA ASP A 89 13.95 -3.61 24.59
C ASP A 89 12.42 -3.60 24.49
N GLY A 90 11.90 -4.07 23.36
CA GLY A 90 10.46 -4.14 23.15
C GLY A 90 10.03 -4.50 21.71
N PRO A 91 8.73 -4.71 21.48
CA PRO A 91 8.23 -5.04 20.17
C PRO A 91 8.40 -3.87 19.21
N ILE A 92 8.59 -4.19 17.92
CA ILE A 92 8.52 -3.20 16.86
C ILE A 92 7.12 -2.60 16.88
N ASP A 93 7.03 -1.33 17.23
CA ASP A 93 5.76 -0.64 17.35
C ASP A 93 5.12 -0.38 15.97
N ARG A 94 3.88 0.13 15.98
CA ARG A 94 3.12 0.41 14.77
C ARG A 94 3.84 1.37 13.83
N HIS A 95 4.62 2.30 14.35
CA HIS A 95 5.31 3.33 13.56
C HIS A 95 6.57 2.81 12.89
N LEU A 96 7.26 1.86 13.48
CA LEU A 96 8.46 1.26 12.91
C LEU A 96 8.15 0.18 11.87
N ARG A 97 6.88 -0.23 11.69
CA ARG A 97 6.50 -1.32 10.79
C ARG A 97 6.33 -0.92 9.33
N VAL A 98 6.10 0.35 9.04
CA VAL A 98 5.80 0.84 7.69
C VAL A 98 7.02 1.43 7.02
N LYS A 99 7.13 1.28 5.70
CA LYS A 99 8.29 1.66 4.88
C LYS A 99 9.63 1.16 5.42
N VAL A 100 9.62 0.05 6.13
CA VAL A 100 10.77 -0.49 6.84
C VAL A 100 11.89 -0.95 5.89
N HIS A 101 11.59 -1.17 4.61
CA HIS A 101 12.59 -1.39 3.57
C HIS A 101 13.61 -0.25 3.45
N LEU A 102 13.27 0.95 3.89
CA LEU A 102 14.20 2.09 3.96
C LEU A 102 15.08 2.04 5.22
N GLY A 103 14.68 1.30 6.25
CA GLY A 103 15.38 1.24 7.53
C GLY A 103 16.47 0.18 7.62
N PHE A 104 16.42 -0.86 6.79
CA PHE A 104 17.31 -2.02 6.86
C PHE A 104 17.72 -2.49 5.48
N MET A 105 19.04 -2.63 5.25
CA MET A 105 19.59 -3.05 3.96
C MET A 105 19.04 -4.40 3.48
N TRP A 106 18.88 -5.37 4.37
CA TRP A 106 18.36 -6.68 3.99
C TRP A 106 16.88 -6.64 3.56
N LEU A 107 16.08 -5.69 4.08
CA LEU A 107 14.69 -5.48 3.62
C LEU A 107 14.65 -4.70 2.31
N TRP A 108 15.60 -3.79 2.09
CA TRP A 108 15.82 -3.15 0.79
C TRP A 108 16.17 -4.18 -0.29
N GLU A 109 17.14 -5.05 0.00
CA GLU A 109 17.51 -6.15 -0.89
C GLU A 109 16.34 -7.10 -1.17
N LEU A 110 15.54 -7.41 -0.15
CA LEU A 110 14.34 -8.22 -0.30
C LEU A 110 13.28 -7.56 -1.19
N ALA A 111 13.08 -6.26 -1.06
CA ALA A 111 12.18 -5.50 -1.92
C ALA A 111 12.62 -5.49 -3.40
N HIS A 112 13.92 -5.68 -3.66
CA HIS A 112 14.53 -5.79 -4.98
C HIS A 112 14.81 -7.24 -5.41
N HIS A 113 14.31 -8.23 -4.65
CA HIS A 113 14.60 -9.62 -4.94
C HIS A 113 14.09 -10.03 -6.33
N PRO A 114 14.92 -10.65 -7.20
CA PRO A 114 14.55 -10.94 -8.59
C PRO A 114 13.26 -11.72 -8.72
N LYS A 115 13.05 -12.78 -7.93
CA LYS A 115 11.82 -13.59 -7.98
C LYS A 115 10.56 -12.77 -7.65
N ILE A 116 10.68 -11.80 -6.75
CA ILE A 116 9.57 -10.89 -6.40
C ILE A 116 9.29 -9.97 -7.58
N LEU A 117 10.32 -9.26 -8.06
CA LEU A 117 10.13 -8.29 -9.15
C LEU A 117 9.75 -8.96 -10.47
N ASP A 118 10.19 -10.19 -10.74
CA ASP A 118 9.78 -10.94 -11.93
C ASP A 118 8.29 -11.31 -11.88
N ALA A 119 7.79 -11.77 -10.73
CA ALA A 119 6.36 -12.08 -10.56
C ALA A 119 5.49 -10.82 -10.63
N VAL A 120 5.95 -9.70 -10.07
CA VAL A 120 5.26 -8.41 -10.15
C VAL A 120 5.25 -7.88 -11.58
N GLU A 121 6.38 -7.99 -12.30
CA GLU A 121 6.49 -7.59 -13.71
C GLU A 121 5.51 -8.34 -14.61
N ASP A 122 5.28 -9.64 -14.35
CA ASP A 122 4.32 -10.44 -15.09
C ASP A 122 2.87 -9.91 -14.97
N LEU A 123 2.57 -9.16 -13.92
CA LEU A 123 1.24 -8.57 -13.67
C LEU A 123 1.13 -7.12 -14.16
N ILE A 124 2.13 -6.28 -13.86
CA ILE A 124 2.03 -4.83 -14.06
C ILE A 124 3.07 -4.24 -15.03
N GLY A 125 3.92 -5.08 -15.63
CA GLY A 125 4.94 -4.65 -16.58
C GLY A 125 6.27 -4.25 -15.94
N PRO A 126 7.27 -3.83 -16.76
CA PRO A 126 8.66 -3.76 -16.34
C PRO A 126 9.04 -2.52 -15.52
N ASP A 127 8.21 -1.49 -15.48
CA ASP A 127 8.53 -0.22 -14.85
C ASP A 127 7.86 -0.14 -13.47
N ILE A 128 8.58 -0.61 -12.44
CA ILE A 128 8.02 -0.94 -11.13
C ILE A 128 8.47 0.04 -10.06
N LEU A 129 7.50 0.64 -9.38
CA LEU A 129 7.68 1.39 -8.15
C LEU A 129 7.24 0.57 -6.94
N LEU A 130 7.96 0.68 -5.83
CA LEU A 130 7.53 0.24 -4.50
C LEU A 130 6.98 1.44 -3.73
N TYR A 131 5.69 1.44 -3.47
CA TYR A 131 5.00 2.48 -2.71
C TYR A 131 5.12 2.27 -1.21
N LEU A 132 4.85 1.06 -0.73
CA LEU A 132 4.77 0.78 0.70
C LEU A 132 5.34 -0.61 1.01
N SER A 133 5.91 -0.75 2.19
CA SER A 133 6.16 -2.04 2.82
C SER A 133 5.69 -2.01 4.27
N THR A 134 5.17 -3.14 4.74
CA THR A 134 4.65 -3.23 6.12
C THR A 134 5.01 -4.59 6.73
N LEU A 135 5.54 -4.57 7.94
CA LEU A 135 5.72 -5.76 8.75
C LEU A 135 4.42 -6.12 9.48
N TRP A 136 4.08 -7.39 9.47
CA TRP A 136 2.87 -7.93 10.07
C TRP A 136 3.20 -8.98 11.10
N PHE A 137 2.87 -8.69 12.37
CA PHE A 137 3.10 -9.57 13.50
C PHE A 137 1.78 -10.00 14.11
N LYS A 138 1.69 -11.27 14.47
CA LYS A 138 0.67 -11.82 15.37
C LYS A 138 1.36 -12.73 16.36
N ASP A 139 1.49 -12.28 17.59
CA ASP A 139 2.05 -13.09 18.65
C ASP A 139 1.07 -14.22 19.01
N ALA A 140 1.59 -15.30 19.60
CA ALA A 140 0.79 -16.44 20.02
C ALA A 140 -0.35 -15.99 20.94
N GLY A 141 -1.59 -16.24 20.56
CA GLY A 141 -2.76 -15.95 21.37
C GLY A 141 -3.05 -14.47 21.66
N ASP A 142 -2.44 -13.50 20.93
CA ASP A 142 -2.58 -12.06 21.21
C ASP A 142 -3.96 -11.48 20.86
N GLY A 143 -4.83 -12.26 20.23
CA GLY A 143 -6.18 -11.87 19.83
C GLY A 143 -6.26 -10.85 18.69
N LYS A 144 -5.12 -10.38 18.15
CA LYS A 144 -5.09 -9.35 17.12
C LYS A 144 -5.46 -9.90 15.75
N ARG A 145 -6.33 -9.17 15.07
CA ARG A 145 -6.82 -9.46 13.73
C ARG A 145 -6.54 -8.33 12.75
N VAL A 146 -6.73 -8.59 11.47
CA VAL A 146 -6.91 -7.57 10.45
C VAL A 146 -8.35 -7.67 9.96
N SER A 147 -9.13 -6.62 10.14
CA SER A 147 -10.52 -6.58 9.67
C SER A 147 -10.61 -6.68 8.15
N TRP A 148 -11.78 -7.09 7.64
CA TRP A 148 -12.06 -7.06 6.22
C TRP A 148 -11.97 -5.64 5.67
N HIS A 149 -11.12 -5.41 4.68
CA HIS A 149 -10.86 -4.11 4.10
C HIS A 149 -10.36 -4.23 2.66
N GLN A 150 -10.29 -3.10 1.98
CA GLN A 150 -9.59 -2.91 0.71
C GLN A 150 -8.46 -1.91 0.94
N ASP A 151 -7.27 -2.20 0.46
CA ASP A 151 -6.11 -1.30 0.54
C ASP A 151 -6.37 0.02 -0.18
N SER A 152 -7.11 -0.01 -1.29
CA SER A 152 -7.45 1.17 -2.10
C SER A 152 -8.16 2.26 -1.30
N ALA A 153 -8.89 1.91 -0.22
CA ALA A 153 -9.55 2.89 0.64
C ALA A 153 -8.56 3.83 1.36
N TYR A 154 -7.27 3.50 1.38
CA TYR A 154 -6.23 4.25 2.10
C TYR A 154 -5.22 4.94 1.19
N TYR A 155 -5.04 4.44 -0.04
CA TYR A 155 -3.85 4.75 -0.82
C TYR A 155 -4.07 5.91 -1.79
N GLY A 156 -5.29 6.13 -2.25
CA GLY A 156 -5.61 7.18 -3.23
C GLY A 156 -4.85 7.02 -4.55
N LEU A 157 -4.64 5.77 -4.99
CA LEU A 157 -3.89 5.40 -6.19
C LEU A 157 -4.82 5.29 -7.41
N GLU A 158 -4.39 5.83 -8.54
CA GLU A 158 -5.12 5.77 -9.82
C GLU A 158 -4.15 5.70 -11.00
N PRO A 159 -4.42 4.81 -11.99
CA PRO A 159 -5.40 3.73 -11.99
C PRO A 159 -5.05 2.64 -10.96
N HIS A 160 -5.98 1.73 -10.70
CA HIS A 160 -5.84 0.65 -9.72
C HIS A 160 -5.01 -0.55 -10.24
N ASP A 161 -3.90 -0.28 -10.91
CA ASP A 161 -2.96 -1.31 -11.40
C ASP A 161 -1.93 -1.65 -10.31
N VAL A 162 -2.38 -1.98 -9.10
CA VAL A 162 -1.55 -2.11 -7.90
C VAL A 162 -1.55 -3.53 -7.39
N VAL A 163 -0.37 -4.03 -7.05
CA VAL A 163 -0.15 -5.38 -6.57
C VAL A 163 0.42 -5.33 -5.14
N THR A 164 -0.28 -5.94 -4.21
CA THR A 164 0.26 -6.22 -2.88
C THR A 164 0.80 -7.65 -2.84
N LEU A 165 2.09 -7.77 -2.57
CA LEU A 165 2.76 -9.04 -2.27
C LEU A 165 2.80 -9.22 -0.76
N TRP A 166 2.45 -10.41 -0.26
CA TRP A 166 2.60 -10.78 1.15
C TRP A 166 3.53 -11.99 1.27
N LEU A 167 4.67 -11.82 1.96
CA LEU A 167 5.71 -12.84 2.16
C LEU A 167 5.74 -13.31 3.61
N GLY A 168 5.69 -14.62 3.84
CA GLY A 168 5.82 -15.24 5.16
C GLY A 168 7.28 -15.43 5.58
N PHE A 169 7.66 -14.95 6.77
CA PHE A 169 8.93 -15.34 7.42
C PHE A 169 8.75 -16.55 8.35
N THR A 170 7.52 -16.87 8.68
CA THR A 170 7.08 -18.11 9.32
C THR A 170 6.03 -18.76 8.43
N ASP A 171 5.64 -19.97 8.74
CA ASP A 171 4.41 -20.53 8.16
C ASP A 171 3.24 -19.59 8.47
N SER A 172 2.31 -19.50 7.53
CA SER A 172 1.10 -18.71 7.63
C SER A 172 -0.08 -19.58 7.21
N ASN A 173 -0.86 -20.04 8.16
CA ASN A 173 -1.94 -20.99 7.96
C ASN A 173 -3.23 -20.57 8.67
N ALA A 174 -4.27 -21.38 8.57
CA ALA A 174 -5.58 -21.07 9.16
C ALA A 174 -5.52 -20.86 10.68
N GLU A 175 -4.68 -21.61 11.40
CA GLU A 175 -4.57 -21.58 12.85
C GLU A 175 -3.89 -20.30 13.35
N ASN A 176 -2.82 -19.84 12.67
CA ASN A 176 -2.08 -18.64 13.04
C ASN A 176 -2.56 -17.37 12.34
N GLY A 177 -3.73 -17.41 11.69
CA GLY A 177 -4.39 -16.26 11.08
C GLY A 177 -3.71 -15.80 9.79
N CYS A 178 -3.59 -16.68 8.80
CA CYS A 178 -3.15 -16.33 7.45
C CYS A 178 -4.05 -15.26 6.81
N VAL A 179 -3.55 -14.63 5.74
CA VAL A 179 -4.38 -13.74 4.92
C VAL A 179 -5.55 -14.51 4.32
N GLN A 180 -6.73 -13.91 4.37
CA GLN A 180 -7.95 -14.41 3.72
C GLN A 180 -8.42 -13.36 2.73
N VAL A 181 -8.96 -13.81 1.59
CA VAL A 181 -9.45 -12.94 0.52
C VAL A 181 -10.84 -13.36 0.10
N ILE A 182 -11.63 -12.44 -0.42
CA ILE A 182 -12.92 -12.74 -1.05
C ILE A 182 -12.78 -12.57 -2.56
N PRO A 183 -12.73 -13.69 -3.32
CA PRO A 183 -12.44 -13.67 -4.75
C PRO A 183 -13.36 -12.76 -5.54
N GLY A 184 -12.83 -12.04 -6.52
CA GLY A 184 -13.59 -11.23 -7.48
C GLY A 184 -14.02 -9.85 -6.97
N THR A 185 -13.93 -9.57 -5.66
CA THR A 185 -14.40 -8.29 -5.06
C THR A 185 -13.63 -7.06 -5.53
N HIS A 186 -12.42 -7.21 -6.07
CA HIS A 186 -11.66 -6.11 -6.66
C HIS A 186 -12.31 -5.50 -7.90
N ARG A 187 -13.27 -6.19 -8.52
CA ARG A 187 -14.04 -5.73 -9.68
C ARG A 187 -15.40 -5.14 -9.33
N GLU A 188 -15.80 -5.29 -8.07
CA GLU A 188 -17.03 -4.71 -7.55
C GLU A 188 -16.85 -3.19 -7.28
N PRO A 189 -17.92 -2.43 -7.10
CA PRO A 189 -17.84 -1.07 -6.57
C PRO A 189 -17.08 -1.04 -5.23
N ASP A 190 -16.49 0.10 -4.89
CA ASP A 190 -15.79 0.25 -3.62
C ASP A 190 -16.75 0.03 -2.45
N TYR A 191 -16.31 -0.80 -1.51
CA TYR A 191 -17.06 -1.05 -0.28
C TYR A 191 -16.95 0.13 0.68
N VAL A 192 -18.01 0.34 1.45
CA VAL A 192 -18.00 1.37 2.50
C VAL A 192 -17.16 0.87 3.69
N HIS A 193 -16.13 1.63 4.05
CA HIS A 193 -15.29 1.39 5.21
C HIS A 193 -15.70 2.27 6.38
N VAL A 194 -15.79 1.67 7.56
CA VAL A 194 -16.07 2.36 8.82
C VAL A 194 -14.81 2.33 9.68
N GLU A 195 -14.40 3.47 10.20
CA GLU A 195 -13.26 3.56 11.13
C GLU A 195 -13.71 3.18 12.55
N THR A 196 -13.09 2.15 13.10
CA THR A 196 -13.46 1.63 14.43
C THR A 196 -12.44 1.94 15.51
N TYR A 197 -11.19 2.16 15.15
CA TYR A 197 -10.04 2.33 16.06
C TYR A 197 -9.94 1.21 17.12
N ALA A 198 -10.42 0.00 16.79
CA ALA A 198 -10.45 -1.14 17.69
C ALA A 198 -9.01 -1.58 18.05
N GLU A 199 -8.73 -1.79 19.33
CA GLU A 199 -7.38 -2.13 19.84
C GLU A 199 -6.88 -3.49 19.35
N ASP A 200 -7.80 -4.43 19.10
CA ASP A 200 -7.52 -5.74 18.53
C ASP A 200 -7.26 -5.72 17.01
N ASN A 201 -7.43 -4.57 16.36
CA ASN A 201 -7.22 -4.43 14.93
C ASN A 201 -5.80 -3.91 14.60
N LEU A 202 -5.07 -4.66 13.78
CA LEU A 202 -3.74 -4.26 13.34
C LEU A 202 -3.74 -3.08 12.35
N LEU A 203 -4.89 -2.75 11.73
CA LEU A 203 -5.01 -1.55 10.89
C LEU A 203 -5.00 -0.29 11.74
N ALA A 204 -4.20 0.69 11.35
CA ALA A 204 -3.93 1.89 12.16
C ALA A 204 -5.20 2.69 12.54
N ARG A 205 -6.18 2.76 11.64
CA ARG A 205 -7.46 3.46 11.84
C ARG A 205 -8.61 2.47 12.10
N GLY A 206 -8.31 1.16 12.08
CA GLY A 206 -9.29 0.11 12.32
C GLY A 206 -10.41 0.06 11.30
N GLN A 207 -10.16 0.51 10.05
CA GLN A 207 -11.18 0.49 9.01
C GLN A 207 -11.69 -0.92 8.78
N THR A 208 -12.99 -1.05 8.69
CA THR A 208 -13.63 -2.34 8.47
C THR A 208 -14.81 -2.19 7.51
N ILE A 209 -15.02 -3.20 6.68
CA ILE A 209 -16.26 -3.39 5.94
C ILE A 209 -17.20 -4.09 6.89
N ALA A 210 -18.29 -3.41 7.27
CA ALA A 210 -19.19 -3.87 8.33
C ALA A 210 -20.00 -5.11 7.93
N GLU A 211 -20.39 -5.19 6.65
CA GLU A 211 -21.23 -6.27 6.12
C GLU A 211 -20.53 -6.93 4.95
N ILE A 212 -19.98 -8.13 5.17
CA ILE A 212 -19.33 -8.92 4.15
C ILE A 212 -19.72 -10.39 4.31
N ASP A 213 -20.03 -11.04 3.19
CA ASP A 213 -20.23 -12.50 3.15
C ASP A 213 -18.86 -13.19 3.07
N ASP A 214 -18.36 -13.58 4.22
CA ASP A 214 -17.07 -14.28 4.34
C ASP A 214 -17.15 -15.79 4.11
N SER A 215 -18.34 -16.34 3.81
CA SER A 215 -18.52 -17.77 3.49
C SER A 215 -17.75 -18.21 2.26
N LYS A 216 -17.38 -17.25 1.39
CA LYS A 216 -16.58 -17.45 0.16
C LYS A 216 -15.10 -17.15 0.36
N ALA A 217 -14.68 -16.85 1.58
CA ALA A 217 -13.30 -16.49 1.83
C ALA A 217 -12.33 -17.64 1.53
N VAL A 218 -11.26 -17.32 0.83
CA VAL A 218 -10.15 -18.22 0.53
C VAL A 218 -8.98 -17.88 1.45
N LYS A 219 -8.43 -18.89 2.12
CA LYS A 219 -7.26 -18.77 2.98
C LYS A 219 -6.00 -18.90 2.14
N LEU A 220 -5.15 -17.89 2.17
CA LEU A 220 -3.86 -17.89 1.48
C LEU A 220 -2.80 -18.51 2.40
N GLU A 221 -2.82 -19.84 2.52
CA GLU A 221 -1.86 -20.56 3.35
C GLU A 221 -0.50 -20.65 2.66
N LEU A 222 0.57 -20.30 3.38
CA LEU A 222 1.93 -20.21 2.88
C LEU A 222 2.89 -20.92 3.84
N GLY A 223 3.86 -21.65 3.29
CA GLY A 223 5.05 -22.05 4.03
C GLY A 223 6.02 -20.89 4.23
N ALA A 224 6.90 -20.99 5.21
CA ALA A 224 7.94 -19.99 5.46
C ALA A 224 8.82 -19.76 4.22
N GLY A 225 8.92 -18.51 3.77
CA GLY A 225 9.64 -18.10 2.55
C GLY A 225 8.78 -18.05 1.29
N GLN A 226 7.50 -18.44 1.37
CA GLN A 226 6.55 -18.31 0.27
C GLN A 226 5.80 -16.98 0.32
N PHE A 227 5.27 -16.56 -0.83
CA PHE A 227 4.47 -15.34 -0.94
C PHE A 227 3.18 -15.55 -1.73
N SER A 228 2.25 -14.63 -1.50
CA SER A 228 1.02 -14.44 -2.27
C SER A 228 1.00 -13.08 -2.91
N LEU A 229 0.20 -12.92 -3.97
CA LEU A 229 -0.07 -11.66 -4.67
C LEU A 229 -1.57 -11.39 -4.62
N HIS A 230 -1.96 -10.16 -4.29
CA HIS A 230 -3.35 -9.74 -4.36
C HIS A 230 -3.48 -8.29 -4.85
N HIS A 231 -4.63 -7.99 -5.44
CA HIS A 231 -4.98 -6.67 -5.95
C HIS A 231 -5.37 -5.74 -4.79
N GLU A 232 -4.99 -4.45 -4.83
CA GLU A 232 -5.29 -3.50 -3.74
C GLU A 232 -6.79 -3.32 -3.43
N ARG A 233 -7.66 -3.55 -4.43
CA ARG A 233 -9.11 -3.49 -4.27
C ARG A 233 -9.74 -4.82 -3.86
N LEU A 234 -8.95 -5.88 -3.70
CA LEU A 234 -9.48 -7.15 -3.22
C LEU A 234 -9.83 -7.05 -1.73
N VAL A 235 -11.05 -7.42 -1.38
CA VAL A 235 -11.45 -7.49 0.03
C VAL A 235 -10.66 -8.61 0.70
N HIS A 236 -9.91 -8.23 1.74
CA HIS A 236 -9.06 -9.16 2.47
C HIS A 236 -9.01 -8.84 3.96
N GLY A 237 -8.54 -9.80 4.73
CA GLY A 237 -8.42 -9.69 6.18
C GLY A 237 -7.62 -10.85 6.76
N SER A 238 -7.55 -10.97 8.08
CA SER A 238 -6.96 -12.13 8.72
C SER A 238 -7.48 -12.33 10.15
N ALA A 239 -7.82 -13.58 10.51
CA ALA A 239 -8.24 -13.97 11.84
C ALA A 239 -7.11 -13.82 12.88
N PRO A 240 -7.39 -13.82 14.19
CA PRO A 240 -6.37 -13.88 15.22
C PRO A 240 -5.47 -15.11 15.09
N ASN A 241 -4.28 -15.02 15.68
CA ASN A 241 -3.37 -16.16 15.84
C ASN A 241 -3.78 -16.99 17.06
N ALA A 242 -4.27 -18.19 16.83
CA ALA A 242 -4.65 -19.15 17.87
C ALA A 242 -3.56 -20.21 18.14
N SER A 243 -2.45 -20.17 17.40
CA SER A 243 -1.32 -21.09 17.58
C SER A 243 -0.41 -20.68 18.75
N ASP A 244 0.54 -21.53 19.08
CA ASP A 244 1.51 -21.35 20.15
C ASP A 244 2.83 -20.66 19.69
N ASP A 245 2.96 -20.33 18.40
CA ASP A 245 4.11 -19.61 17.86
C ASP A 245 3.67 -18.29 17.20
N ARG A 246 4.60 -17.39 17.09
CA ARG A 246 4.45 -16.08 16.45
C ARG A 246 4.39 -16.21 14.94
N ARG A 247 3.40 -15.58 14.28
CA ARG A 247 3.37 -15.42 12.83
C ARG A 247 4.00 -14.11 12.42
N LEU A 248 5.02 -14.17 11.57
CA LEU A 248 5.74 -13.04 11.01
C LEU A 248 5.61 -13.02 9.49
N GLY A 249 5.32 -11.87 8.93
CA GLY A 249 5.32 -11.66 7.49
C GLY A 249 5.51 -10.19 7.13
N MET A 250 5.64 -9.94 5.84
CA MET A 250 5.84 -8.62 5.30
C MET A 250 5.04 -8.44 4.01
N SER A 251 4.37 -7.31 3.87
CA SER A 251 3.78 -6.92 2.60
C SER A 251 4.61 -5.86 1.89
N PHE A 252 4.57 -5.91 0.55
CA PHE A 252 5.12 -4.91 -0.36
C PHE A 252 4.02 -4.50 -1.34
N THR A 253 3.77 -3.21 -1.47
CA THR A 253 2.80 -2.67 -2.42
C THR A 253 3.53 -2.07 -3.61
N TYR A 254 3.47 -2.78 -4.74
CA TYR A 254 4.09 -2.40 -6.01
C TYR A 254 3.07 -1.81 -6.96
N LEU A 255 3.53 -0.88 -7.79
CA LEU A 255 2.70 -0.25 -8.82
C LEU A 255 3.55 0.15 -10.03
N PRO A 256 2.97 0.23 -11.23
CA PRO A 256 3.67 0.75 -12.40
C PRO A 256 3.81 2.27 -12.34
N THR A 257 4.81 2.79 -13.02
CA THR A 257 5.18 4.22 -12.97
C THR A 257 4.10 5.18 -13.49
N HIS A 258 3.11 4.69 -14.25
CA HIS A 258 1.98 5.49 -14.72
C HIS A 258 0.88 5.71 -13.67
N VAL A 259 0.89 4.94 -12.57
CA VAL A 259 -0.02 5.14 -11.44
C VAL A 259 0.40 6.39 -10.66
N ARG A 260 -0.56 7.22 -10.31
CA ARG A 260 -0.36 8.41 -9.48
C ARG A 260 -1.09 8.28 -8.15
N CYS A 261 -0.62 9.01 -7.17
CA CYS A 261 -1.31 9.16 -5.89
C CYS A 261 -2.01 10.51 -5.83
N ASN A 262 -3.28 10.51 -5.46
CA ASN A 262 -4.07 11.72 -5.28
C ASN A 262 -3.92 12.32 -3.87
N LEU A 263 -3.19 11.66 -2.98
CA LEU A 263 -2.88 12.14 -1.63
C LEU A 263 -1.54 12.88 -1.63
N ALA A 264 -1.43 13.95 -0.83
CA ALA A 264 -0.19 14.70 -0.70
C ALA A 264 0.92 13.89 -0.01
N ASN A 265 2.18 14.29 -0.25
CA ASN A 265 3.37 13.79 0.45
C ASN A 265 3.59 12.26 0.31
N ARG A 266 3.31 11.71 -0.86
CA ARG A 266 3.57 10.31 -1.14
C ARG A 266 4.84 10.13 -1.95
N THR A 267 5.63 9.14 -1.53
CA THR A 267 6.94 8.83 -2.07
C THR A 267 7.02 7.36 -2.47
N ALA A 268 7.92 7.01 -3.38
CA ALA A 268 8.11 5.65 -3.84
C ALA A 268 9.57 5.38 -4.25
N VAL A 269 9.98 4.12 -4.23
CA VAL A 269 11.26 3.63 -4.72
C VAL A 269 11.09 3.09 -6.13
N LEU A 270 11.96 3.47 -7.09
CA LEU A 270 12.03 2.80 -8.38
C LEU A 270 12.82 1.50 -8.22
N CYS A 271 12.12 0.36 -8.21
CA CYS A 271 12.75 -0.94 -8.04
C CYS A 271 13.24 -1.55 -9.37
N ARG A 272 12.57 -1.23 -10.49
CA ARG A 272 12.92 -1.76 -11.81
C ARG A 272 12.46 -0.82 -12.91
N GLY A 273 13.15 -0.84 -14.07
CA GLY A 273 12.75 -0.12 -15.28
C GLY A 273 13.03 1.37 -15.24
N VAL A 274 12.19 2.13 -15.92
CA VAL A 274 12.31 3.59 -16.04
C VAL A 274 11.01 4.28 -15.66
N ASP A 275 11.10 5.49 -15.10
CA ASP A 275 9.94 6.30 -14.80
C ASP A 275 9.92 7.53 -15.73
N GLU A 276 9.14 7.44 -16.79
CA GLU A 276 8.94 8.54 -17.74
C GLU A 276 7.87 9.53 -17.26
N TYR A 277 7.02 9.14 -16.32
CA TYR A 277 5.89 9.94 -15.84
C TYR A 277 6.28 10.95 -14.79
N ASN A 278 7.25 10.62 -13.91
CA ASN A 278 7.73 11.49 -12.83
C ASN A 278 6.61 11.99 -11.90
N TYR A 279 5.61 11.13 -11.61
CA TYR A 279 4.52 11.48 -10.69
C TYR A 279 4.91 11.37 -9.22
N TRP A 280 6.04 10.70 -8.92
CA TRP A 280 6.42 10.34 -7.57
C TRP A 280 7.68 11.05 -7.11
N GLN A 281 7.64 11.60 -5.91
CA GLN A 281 8.85 11.95 -5.20
C GLN A 281 9.59 10.65 -4.83
N ARG A 282 10.91 10.61 -5.04
CA ARG A 282 11.72 9.44 -4.77
C ARG A 282 12.05 9.32 -3.29
N ASP A 283 11.89 8.11 -2.74
CA ASP A 283 12.48 7.75 -1.47
C ASP A 283 14.01 7.67 -1.60
N PRO A 284 14.76 8.00 -0.54
CA PRO A 284 16.21 7.81 -0.54
C PRO A 284 16.58 6.33 -0.53
N GLU A 285 17.70 6.00 -1.17
CA GLU A 285 18.31 4.66 -1.11
C GLU A 285 19.16 4.56 0.17
N PRO A 286 18.93 3.54 1.04
CA PRO A 286 19.71 3.37 2.25
C PRO A 286 21.15 2.98 1.94
N GLN A 287 22.12 3.62 2.62
CA GLN A 287 23.55 3.32 2.49
C GLN A 287 24.04 2.37 3.58
N CYS A 288 23.27 2.19 4.62
CA CYS A 288 23.50 1.28 5.73
C CYS A 288 22.20 1.01 6.49
N ASP A 289 22.22 0.03 7.38
CA ASP A 289 21.11 -0.18 8.30
C ASP A 289 20.89 1.08 9.13
N ARG A 290 19.63 1.50 9.26
CA ARG A 290 19.23 2.68 10.03
C ARG A 290 19.85 3.99 9.52
N ASP A 291 20.03 4.11 8.22
CA ASP A 291 20.47 5.35 7.57
C ASP A 291 19.62 6.54 8.06
N PRO A 292 20.23 7.60 8.64
CA PRO A 292 19.48 8.73 9.19
C PRO A 292 18.57 9.43 8.17
N VAL A 293 18.99 9.52 6.90
CA VAL A 293 18.19 10.14 5.83
C VAL A 293 16.96 9.32 5.55
N CYS A 294 17.09 7.99 5.47
CA CYS A 294 15.98 7.07 5.29
C CYS A 294 15.03 7.06 6.48
N TRP A 295 15.54 7.12 7.72
CA TRP A 295 14.71 7.22 8.92
C TRP A 295 13.91 8.52 8.98
N GLU A 296 14.45 9.63 8.51
CA GLU A 296 13.69 10.89 8.40
C GLU A 296 12.59 10.77 7.33
N ALA A 297 12.86 10.13 6.19
CA ALA A 297 11.85 9.86 5.17
C ALA A 297 10.71 8.98 5.70
N ILE A 298 11.01 7.93 6.48
CA ILE A 298 10.00 7.10 7.16
C ILE A 298 9.14 7.96 8.09
N ARG A 299 9.75 8.76 8.97
CA ARG A 299 9.01 9.63 9.91
C ARG A 299 8.14 10.66 9.20
N PHE A 300 8.66 11.25 8.13
CA PHE A 300 7.89 12.19 7.30
C PHE A 300 6.64 11.52 6.71
N TRP A 301 6.80 10.32 6.16
CA TRP A 301 5.69 9.57 5.59
C TRP A 301 4.66 9.18 6.65
N ILE A 302 5.11 8.67 7.82
CA ILE A 302 4.22 8.29 8.94
C ILE A 302 3.41 9.49 9.43
N LYS A 303 4.05 10.65 9.60
CA LYS A 303 3.36 11.87 10.04
C LYS A 303 2.25 12.26 9.07
N GLY A 304 2.51 12.25 7.76
CA GLY A 304 1.50 12.56 6.74
C GLY A 304 0.40 11.51 6.63
N TYR A 305 0.65 10.25 7.01
CA TYR A 305 -0.36 9.19 7.01
C TYR A 305 -1.21 9.18 8.27
N ALA A 306 -0.63 9.48 9.43
CA ALA A 306 -1.30 9.46 10.72
C ALA A 306 -2.10 10.75 11.00
N ASP A 307 -1.86 11.84 10.24
CA ASP A 307 -2.58 13.09 10.39
C ASP A 307 -3.93 13.03 9.65
N PRO A 308 -5.06 12.92 10.39
CA PRO A 308 -6.38 12.81 9.78
C PRO A 308 -6.77 14.07 8.98
N ASP A 309 -6.24 15.24 9.34
CA ASP A 309 -6.57 16.50 8.67
C ASP A 309 -5.92 16.57 7.29
N ILE A 310 -4.68 16.12 7.14
CA ILE A 310 -4.00 16.03 5.84
C ILE A 310 -4.72 15.05 4.90
N THR A 311 -5.25 13.94 5.43
CA THR A 311 -5.98 12.94 4.64
C THR A 311 -7.37 13.44 4.24
N GLN A 312 -8.06 14.16 5.10
CA GLN A 312 -9.39 14.72 4.82
C GLN A 312 -9.35 15.90 3.84
N GLU A 313 -8.40 16.83 3.98
CA GLU A 313 -8.23 17.94 3.02
C GLU A 313 -7.92 17.44 1.60
N ALA A 314 -7.11 16.42 1.46
CA ALA A 314 -6.80 15.83 0.15
C ALA A 314 -8.02 15.13 -0.50
N LEU A 315 -8.97 14.64 0.31
CA LEU A 315 -10.20 13.99 -0.17
C LEU A 315 -11.33 14.99 -0.46
N VAL A 316 -11.34 16.17 0.16
CA VAL A 316 -12.39 17.20 0.01
C VAL A 316 -12.14 18.13 -1.18
N THR A 317 -10.92 18.21 -1.69
CA THR A 317 -10.56 19.03 -2.86
C THR A 317 -10.78 18.36 -4.22
N ARG A 318 -11.68 17.37 -4.29
CA ARG A 318 -12.08 16.67 -5.53
C ARG A 318 -13.50 16.99 -5.97
#